data_d8f514e0a5b15a1156cbe3445dcd6062
#
_entry.id   d8f514e0a5b15a1156cbe3445dcd6062
#
_cell.length_a   1.000
_cell.length_b   1.000
_cell.length_c   1.000
_cell.angle_alpha   90.00
_cell.angle_beta   90.00
_cell.angle_gamma   90.00
#
_symmetry.space_group_name_H-M   'P 1'
#
loop_
_entity.id
_entity.type
_entity.pdbx_description
1 polymer ?
#
loop_
_entity_poly.entity_id
_entity_poly.type
_entity_poly.pdbx_seq_one_letter_code
_entity_poly.pdbx_strand_id
1 'polypeptide(L)'
;MTTPRAQEATAASAYPRRFRRAEERGRRIGRILRRVAGVRHVDEELLDRIGRRMYARDEPGAALVRAMRRDGRPGAERVTMAQFERALREGVQAVPDAPPELVRFFSLVDAVPAWVDFDLVERGAGVIRRLGRTASDVLLQLSLIGGYRFGGPAELLVATGGLSGATAMRRLGETETWSNAVARPGGLRRDGEGFRLTVHVRVMHALVNDRFEHNGRWDVHEWGLPVNQSDLAGTLGLFNSTLLLGARALGWWVSAADARAVMHLWKYVGLLLGVDEDWLFDTEREQNVFNYHVLLAQDGQTPAGADLTEAILKGQRRLSEARSNRLRAAYARARLLGMLRCFLGRQSLEELRIPVTLPWAVPPVLVRNLAASLLLGRTEHGRQLLERAGERFRDRRGALLFAGARPRVGPLPL
;
A
#
# COMPACT_ATOMS: atom_id res chain seq x y z
N MET A 1 -52.13 -30.91 -7.90
CA MET A 1 -51.56 -30.42 -6.63
C MET A 1 -50.05 -30.54 -6.74
N THR A 2 -49.38 -29.47 -7.14
CA THR A 2 -47.92 -29.41 -7.31
C THR A 2 -47.39 -28.58 -6.17
N THR A 3 -46.66 -29.23 -5.27
CA THR A 3 -46.00 -28.60 -4.11
C THR A 3 -44.90 -27.64 -4.59
N PRO A 4 -44.81 -26.41 -4.08
CA PRO A 4 -43.70 -25.53 -4.41
C PRO A 4 -42.43 -26.05 -3.74
N ARG A 5 -41.37 -26.26 -4.55
CA ARG A 5 -40.01 -26.47 -4.05
C ARG A 5 -39.62 -25.28 -3.19
N ALA A 6 -39.35 -25.52 -1.91
CA ALA A 6 -38.71 -24.60 -1.03
C ALA A 6 -37.33 -24.20 -1.66
N GLN A 7 -37.15 -22.92 -1.91
CA GLN A 7 -35.84 -22.37 -2.21
C GLN A 7 -34.95 -22.63 -0.99
N GLU A 8 -33.99 -23.53 -1.14
CA GLU A 8 -32.86 -23.65 -0.21
C GLU A 8 -32.15 -22.28 -0.15
N ALA A 9 -32.32 -21.63 0.96
CA ALA A 9 -31.48 -20.47 1.29
C ALA A 9 -30.04 -20.98 1.32
N THR A 10 -29.28 -20.69 0.27
CA THR A 10 -27.85 -20.99 0.19
C THR A 10 -27.18 -20.32 1.38
N ALA A 11 -26.68 -21.11 2.32
CA ALA A 11 -25.86 -20.59 3.42
C ALA A 11 -24.76 -19.69 2.83
N ALA A 12 -24.67 -18.43 3.30
CA ALA A 12 -23.72 -17.48 2.80
C ALA A 12 -22.31 -18.08 2.94
N SER A 13 -21.57 -18.15 1.84
CA SER A 13 -20.21 -18.70 1.84
C SER A 13 -19.34 -17.93 2.83
N ALA A 14 -18.52 -18.64 3.62
CA ALA A 14 -17.59 -18.04 4.57
C ALA A 14 -16.51 -17.17 3.90
N TYR A 15 -16.36 -17.28 2.59
CA TYR A 15 -15.34 -16.59 1.78
C TYR A 15 -15.92 -16.05 0.49
N PRO A 16 -15.36 -14.95 -0.08
CA PRO A 16 -15.70 -14.51 -1.43
C PRO A 16 -15.21 -15.51 -2.48
N ARG A 17 -15.86 -15.52 -3.64
CA ARG A 17 -15.54 -16.48 -4.72
C ARG A 17 -14.12 -16.38 -5.23
N ARG A 18 -13.47 -15.22 -5.10
CA ARG A 18 -12.06 -15.03 -5.49
C ARG A 18 -11.07 -15.78 -4.57
N PHE A 19 -11.48 -16.14 -3.35
CA PHE A 19 -10.60 -16.78 -2.38
C PHE A 19 -10.04 -18.10 -2.92
N ARG A 20 -8.70 -18.22 -2.95
CA ARG A 20 -7.94 -19.38 -3.44
C ARG A 20 -8.19 -19.78 -4.90
N ARG A 21 -8.90 -18.97 -5.70
CA ARG A 21 -9.26 -19.31 -7.10
C ARG A 21 -8.02 -19.58 -7.96
N ALA A 22 -6.89 -18.94 -7.68
CA ALA A 22 -5.64 -19.12 -8.40
C ALA A 22 -4.48 -19.59 -7.51
N GLU A 23 -4.76 -20.44 -6.52
CA GLU A 23 -3.76 -20.87 -5.53
C GLU A 23 -2.50 -21.48 -6.16
N GLU A 24 -2.63 -22.36 -7.14
CA GLU A 24 -1.47 -22.95 -7.82
C GLU A 24 -0.59 -21.91 -8.52
N ARG A 25 -1.21 -20.89 -9.11
CA ARG A 25 -0.48 -19.75 -9.65
C ARG A 25 0.23 -18.99 -8.51
N GLY A 26 -0.44 -18.76 -7.40
CA GLY A 26 0.14 -18.18 -6.17
C GLY A 26 1.38 -18.97 -5.72
N ARG A 27 1.31 -20.30 -5.69
CA ARG A 27 2.45 -21.19 -5.36
C ARG A 27 3.62 -21.01 -6.32
N ARG A 28 3.36 -20.89 -7.62
CA ARG A 28 4.42 -20.71 -8.65
C ARG A 28 5.12 -19.36 -8.51
N ILE A 29 4.37 -18.25 -8.50
CA ILE A 29 4.94 -16.90 -8.41
C ILE A 29 5.54 -16.61 -7.03
N GLY A 30 4.99 -17.22 -5.97
CA GLY A 30 5.44 -17.11 -4.60
C GLY A 30 6.63 -18.00 -4.22
N ARG A 31 7.21 -18.78 -5.17
CA ARG A 31 8.26 -19.77 -4.86
C ARG A 31 9.48 -19.17 -4.14
N ILE A 32 9.93 -18.00 -4.55
CA ILE A 32 11.05 -17.30 -3.91
C ILE A 32 10.64 -16.83 -2.51
N LEU A 33 9.49 -16.20 -2.38
CA LEU A 33 8.96 -15.71 -1.11
C LEU A 33 8.76 -16.85 -0.10
N ARG A 34 8.22 -18.01 -0.55
CA ARG A 34 8.09 -19.23 0.26
C ARG A 34 9.43 -19.65 0.89
N ARG A 35 10.51 -19.65 0.09
CA ARG A 35 11.86 -20.01 0.56
C ARG A 35 12.39 -18.99 1.56
N VAL A 36 12.26 -17.70 1.26
CA VAL A 36 12.70 -16.60 2.13
C VAL A 36 11.95 -16.61 3.46
N ALA A 37 10.63 -16.84 3.43
CA ALA A 37 9.78 -16.97 4.60
C ALA A 37 10.03 -18.26 5.40
N GLY A 38 10.69 -19.27 4.81
CA GLY A 38 10.92 -20.57 5.43
C GLY A 38 9.64 -21.41 5.59
N VAL A 39 8.64 -21.20 4.72
CA VAL A 39 7.37 -21.93 4.77
C VAL A 39 7.56 -23.34 4.19
N ARG A 40 7.52 -24.35 5.04
CA ARG A 40 7.59 -25.76 4.64
C ARG A 40 6.22 -26.30 4.25
N HIS A 41 5.22 -26.04 5.07
CA HIS A 41 3.82 -26.42 4.88
C HIS A 41 2.95 -25.16 4.86
N VAL A 42 1.86 -25.23 4.12
CA VAL A 42 0.85 -24.17 4.11
C VAL A 42 0.10 -24.22 5.45
N ASP A 43 -0.05 -23.06 6.07
CA ASP A 43 -0.85 -22.89 7.25
C ASP A 43 -2.32 -22.65 6.82
N GLU A 44 -3.12 -23.71 6.91
CA GLU A 44 -4.53 -23.69 6.48
C GLU A 44 -5.39 -22.84 7.43
N GLU A 45 -5.02 -22.74 8.71
CA GLU A 45 -5.72 -21.87 9.67
C GLU A 45 -5.49 -20.39 9.33
N LEU A 46 -4.26 -20.02 9.00
CA LEU A 46 -3.94 -18.68 8.54
C LEU A 46 -4.67 -18.36 7.22
N LEU A 47 -4.74 -19.32 6.30
CA LEU A 47 -5.51 -19.14 5.05
C LEU A 47 -7.00 -18.96 5.32
N ASP A 48 -7.61 -19.75 6.21
CA ASP A 48 -9.01 -19.58 6.62
C ASP A 48 -9.25 -18.19 7.18
N ARG A 49 -8.40 -17.73 8.09
CA ARG A 49 -8.48 -16.37 8.66
C ARG A 49 -8.36 -15.30 7.60
N ILE A 50 -7.44 -15.43 6.64
CA ILE A 50 -7.29 -14.50 5.50
C ILE A 50 -8.59 -14.48 4.68
N GLY A 51 -9.15 -15.64 4.35
CA GLY A 51 -10.39 -15.73 3.59
C GLY A 51 -11.57 -15.04 4.28
N ARG A 52 -11.81 -15.35 5.56
CA ARG A 52 -12.90 -14.73 6.37
C ARG A 52 -12.75 -13.22 6.49
N ARG A 53 -11.53 -12.72 6.67
CA ARG A 53 -11.26 -11.28 6.81
C ARG A 53 -11.30 -10.50 5.50
N MET A 54 -11.56 -11.15 4.38
CA MET A 54 -12.00 -10.46 3.16
C MET A 54 -13.41 -9.87 3.31
N TYR A 55 -14.17 -10.25 4.35
CA TYR A 55 -15.45 -9.66 4.75
C TYR A 55 -15.34 -8.74 5.99
N ALA A 56 -14.14 -8.52 6.50
CA ALA A 56 -13.88 -7.63 7.64
C ALA A 56 -13.30 -6.29 7.17
N ARG A 57 -13.63 -5.21 7.87
CA ARG A 57 -13.16 -3.84 7.59
C ARG A 57 -12.71 -3.14 8.87
N ASP A 58 -12.20 -1.92 8.73
CA ASP A 58 -11.97 -0.99 9.85
C ASP A 58 -13.30 -0.46 10.37
N GLU A 59 -13.85 -1.10 11.42
CA GLU A 59 -15.15 -0.68 12.00
C GLU A 59 -15.13 0.71 12.64
N PRO A 60 -14.07 1.16 13.34
CA PRO A 60 -13.98 2.54 13.83
C PRO A 60 -14.05 3.58 12.70
N GLY A 61 -13.34 3.36 11.59
CA GLY A 61 -13.40 4.23 10.42
C GLY A 61 -14.79 4.22 9.77
N ALA A 62 -15.41 3.04 9.64
CA ALA A 62 -16.76 2.90 9.11
C ALA A 62 -17.81 3.60 9.99
N ALA A 63 -17.69 3.51 11.34
CA ALA A 63 -18.57 4.22 12.27
C ALA A 63 -18.48 5.74 12.11
N LEU A 64 -17.26 6.27 12.00
CA LEU A 64 -17.04 7.69 11.74
C LEU A 64 -17.69 8.13 10.42
N VAL A 65 -17.50 7.39 9.34
CA VAL A 65 -18.08 7.73 8.02
C VAL A 65 -19.60 7.66 8.04
N ARG A 66 -20.20 6.66 8.70
CA ARG A 66 -21.65 6.63 8.91
C ARG A 66 -22.15 7.87 9.64
N ALA A 67 -21.39 8.36 10.64
CA ALA A 67 -21.74 9.61 11.32
C ALA A 67 -21.56 10.85 10.43
N MET A 68 -20.60 10.86 9.51
CA MET A 68 -20.42 11.94 8.52
C MET A 68 -21.58 12.02 7.52
N ARG A 69 -22.19 10.88 7.18
CA ARG A 69 -23.28 10.77 6.19
C ARG A 69 -24.68 10.90 6.76
N ARG A 70 -24.85 10.99 8.08
CA ARG A 70 -26.15 11.16 8.70
C ARG A 70 -26.80 12.42 8.17
N ASP A 71 -27.90 12.28 7.42
CA ASP A 71 -28.79 13.38 7.11
C ASP A 71 -29.45 13.85 8.41
N GLY A 72 -29.51 15.17 8.64
CA GLY A 72 -29.89 15.80 9.89
C GLY A 72 -31.24 15.38 10.51
N ARG A 73 -31.37 14.08 10.81
CA ARG A 73 -32.48 13.55 11.58
C ARG A 73 -32.42 14.10 13.00
N PRO A 74 -33.52 14.54 13.58
CA PRO A 74 -33.58 15.00 14.96
C PRO A 74 -32.95 13.98 15.91
N GLY A 75 -31.97 14.41 16.73
CA GLY A 75 -31.28 13.60 17.72
C GLY A 75 -30.04 12.81 17.23
N ALA A 76 -29.67 12.90 15.95
CA ALA A 76 -28.44 12.27 15.44
C ALA A 76 -27.37 13.33 15.18
N GLU A 77 -26.35 13.38 16.02
CA GLU A 77 -25.20 14.29 15.84
C GLU A 77 -24.41 13.86 14.60
N ARG A 78 -24.29 14.79 13.65
CA ARG A 78 -23.52 14.61 12.41
C ARG A 78 -22.09 15.06 12.63
N VAL A 79 -21.12 14.28 12.18
CA VAL A 79 -19.73 14.70 12.06
C VAL A 79 -19.54 15.48 10.76
N THR A 80 -19.12 16.73 10.85
CA THR A 80 -18.80 17.54 9.67
C THR A 80 -17.34 17.34 9.26
N MET A 81 -17.03 17.60 7.97
CA MET A 81 -15.64 17.57 7.48
C MET A 81 -14.77 18.60 8.22
N ALA A 82 -15.29 19.78 8.50
CA ALA A 82 -14.56 20.83 9.25
C ALA A 82 -14.18 20.37 10.66
N GLN A 83 -15.09 19.67 11.37
CA GLN A 83 -14.81 19.09 12.69
C GLN A 83 -13.73 17.99 12.59
N PHE A 84 -13.82 17.09 11.59
CA PHE A 84 -12.81 16.07 11.36
C PHE A 84 -11.44 16.68 11.07
N GLU A 85 -11.35 17.62 10.13
CA GLU A 85 -10.09 18.29 9.79
C GLU A 85 -9.50 19.07 10.97
N ARG A 86 -10.33 19.72 11.79
CA ARG A 86 -9.88 20.40 12.99
C ARG A 86 -9.34 19.41 14.02
N ALA A 87 -10.07 18.33 14.29
CA ALA A 87 -9.62 17.26 15.19
C ALA A 87 -8.30 16.64 14.71
N LEU A 88 -8.16 16.46 13.40
CA LEU A 88 -6.95 15.91 12.81
C LEU A 88 -5.72 16.83 12.99
N ARG A 89 -5.91 18.15 12.89
CA ARG A 89 -4.81 19.12 13.04
C ARG A 89 -4.51 19.46 14.50
N GLU A 90 -5.54 19.67 15.31
CA GLU A 90 -5.45 20.33 16.61
C GLU A 90 -5.80 19.39 17.80
N GLY A 91 -6.28 18.18 17.50
CA GLY A 91 -6.84 17.24 18.49
C GLY A 91 -8.35 17.39 18.63
N VAL A 92 -9.02 16.31 19.05
CA VAL A 92 -10.49 16.30 19.19
C VAL A 92 -10.98 17.28 20.28
N GLN A 93 -10.16 17.55 21.28
CA GLN A 93 -10.44 18.50 22.36
C GLN A 93 -10.58 19.94 21.87
N ALA A 94 -9.99 20.26 20.72
CA ALA A 94 -10.13 21.58 20.09
C ALA A 94 -11.46 21.77 19.34
N VAL A 95 -12.26 20.70 19.18
CA VAL A 95 -13.54 20.73 18.47
C VAL A 95 -14.66 21.02 19.48
N PRO A 96 -15.33 22.17 19.43
CA PRO A 96 -16.49 22.47 20.29
C PRO A 96 -17.60 21.45 20.01
N ASP A 97 -18.26 20.98 21.06
CA ASP A 97 -19.37 20.02 20.98
C ASP A 97 -19.07 18.84 20.04
N ALA A 98 -17.87 18.25 20.20
CA ALA A 98 -17.42 17.17 19.35
C ALA A 98 -18.36 15.97 19.42
N PRO A 99 -18.92 15.50 18.26
CA PRO A 99 -19.81 14.36 18.25
C PRO A 99 -19.14 13.09 18.81
N PRO A 100 -19.90 12.20 19.49
CA PRO A 100 -19.34 11.01 20.17
C PRO A 100 -18.52 10.10 19.25
N GLU A 101 -18.93 9.92 18.00
CA GLU A 101 -18.18 9.09 17.04
C GLU A 101 -16.85 9.73 16.66
N LEU A 102 -16.78 11.05 16.58
CA LEU A 102 -15.51 11.77 16.35
C LEU A 102 -14.58 11.59 17.55
N VAL A 103 -15.09 11.77 18.76
CA VAL A 103 -14.32 11.56 20.01
C VAL A 103 -13.82 10.11 20.08
N ARG A 104 -14.69 9.12 19.83
CA ARG A 104 -14.33 7.70 19.85
C ARG A 104 -13.25 7.36 18.83
N PHE A 105 -13.36 7.86 17.61
CA PHE A 105 -12.38 7.64 16.56
C PHE A 105 -11.01 8.21 16.94
N PHE A 106 -10.97 9.48 17.40
CA PHE A 106 -9.70 10.11 17.77
C PHE A 106 -9.12 9.57 19.08
N SER A 107 -9.94 9.07 20.01
CA SER A 107 -9.40 8.37 21.19
C SER A 107 -8.59 7.12 20.82
N LEU A 108 -8.96 6.43 19.75
CA LEU A 108 -8.19 5.28 19.24
C LEU A 108 -6.95 5.72 18.45
N VAL A 109 -7.08 6.76 17.62
CA VAL A 109 -5.99 7.24 16.74
C VAL A 109 -4.90 7.95 17.54
N ASP A 110 -5.27 8.72 18.56
CA ASP A 110 -4.35 9.48 19.41
C ASP A 110 -3.74 8.64 20.53
N ALA A 111 -4.31 7.45 20.82
CA ALA A 111 -3.72 6.49 21.74
C ALA A 111 -2.43 5.89 21.14
N VAL A 112 -1.30 6.25 21.71
CA VAL A 112 -0.01 5.65 21.35
C VAL A 112 0.19 4.38 22.18
N PRO A 113 0.17 3.18 21.58
CA PRO A 113 0.40 1.94 22.32
C PRO A 113 1.78 1.91 22.97
N ALA A 114 1.90 1.21 24.11
CA ALA A 114 3.16 1.11 24.84
C ALA A 114 4.30 0.45 24.05
N TRP A 115 3.99 -0.31 23.00
CA TRP A 115 5.00 -0.92 22.15
C TRP A 115 5.60 0.05 21.13
N VAL A 116 5.03 1.25 20.91
CA VAL A 116 5.55 2.23 19.93
C VAL A 116 6.80 2.91 20.47
N ASP A 117 7.92 2.62 19.84
CA ASP A 117 9.20 3.29 20.07
C ASP A 117 9.46 4.28 18.92
N PHE A 118 9.37 5.56 19.20
CA PHE A 118 9.59 6.61 18.20
C PHE A 118 11.04 6.72 17.73
N ASP A 119 12.02 6.24 18.49
CA ASP A 119 13.41 6.21 18.02
C ASP A 119 13.59 5.11 16.97
N LEU A 120 12.91 3.96 17.14
CA LEU A 120 12.83 2.94 16.08
C LEU A 120 12.04 3.42 14.87
N VAL A 121 10.94 4.15 15.07
CA VAL A 121 10.19 4.77 13.96
C VAL A 121 11.08 5.71 13.17
N GLU A 122 11.81 6.62 13.83
CA GLU A 122 12.70 7.56 13.17
C GLU A 122 13.87 6.87 12.46
N ARG A 123 14.44 5.85 13.09
CA ARG A 123 15.47 5.01 12.45
C ARG A 123 14.93 4.34 11.19
N GLY A 124 13.72 3.77 11.22
CA GLY A 124 13.06 3.16 10.07
C GLY A 124 12.84 4.17 8.95
N ALA A 125 12.38 5.37 9.29
CA ALA A 125 12.23 6.50 8.36
C ALA A 125 13.59 6.87 7.71
N GLY A 126 14.67 6.93 8.49
CA GLY A 126 16.04 7.14 7.99
C GLY A 126 16.48 6.07 7.01
N VAL A 127 16.17 4.79 7.28
CA VAL A 127 16.46 3.69 6.34
C VAL A 127 15.76 3.93 5.01
N ILE A 128 14.45 4.24 5.03
CA ILE A 128 13.68 4.50 3.82
C ILE A 128 14.23 5.71 3.05
N ARG A 129 14.67 6.76 3.75
CA ARG A 129 15.33 7.92 3.15
C ARG A 129 16.63 7.53 2.45
N ARG A 130 17.48 6.71 3.10
CA ARG A 130 18.74 6.22 2.50
C ARG A 130 18.53 5.37 1.25
N LEU A 131 17.50 4.56 1.19
CA LEU A 131 17.16 3.78 -0.01
C LEU A 131 16.83 4.67 -1.21
N GLY A 132 16.28 5.87 -0.99
CA GLY A 132 16.08 6.89 -2.02
C GLY A 132 15.40 6.35 -3.29
N ARG A 133 16.10 6.45 -4.43
CA ARG A 133 15.60 5.94 -5.72
C ARG A 133 15.29 4.45 -5.69
N THR A 134 16.06 3.66 -4.95
CA THR A 134 15.83 2.20 -4.86
C THR A 134 14.48 1.89 -4.22
N ALA A 135 14.09 2.62 -3.16
CA ALA A 135 12.76 2.47 -2.56
C ALA A 135 11.66 2.78 -3.59
N SER A 136 11.76 3.89 -4.34
CA SER A 136 10.78 4.22 -5.39
C SER A 136 10.73 3.17 -6.50
N ASP A 137 11.86 2.63 -6.93
CA ASP A 137 11.92 1.56 -7.93
C ASP A 137 11.22 0.29 -7.43
N VAL A 138 11.47 -0.14 -6.20
CA VAL A 138 10.86 -1.34 -5.61
C VAL A 138 9.36 -1.12 -5.40
N LEU A 139 8.95 -0.01 -4.80
CA LEU A 139 7.53 0.28 -4.54
C LEU A 139 6.72 0.39 -5.85
N LEU A 140 7.27 1.03 -6.89
CA LEU A 140 6.58 1.12 -8.18
C LEU A 140 6.50 -0.23 -8.88
N GLN A 141 7.60 -0.98 -8.92
CA GLN A 141 7.72 -2.12 -9.83
C GLN A 141 7.36 -3.44 -9.17
N LEU A 142 7.90 -3.72 -7.98
CA LEU A 142 7.63 -4.97 -7.28
C LEU A 142 6.32 -4.89 -6.50
N SER A 143 6.06 -3.77 -5.81
CA SER A 143 4.87 -3.62 -4.97
C SER A 143 3.64 -3.24 -5.81
N LEU A 144 3.64 -2.09 -6.49
CA LEU A 144 2.45 -1.60 -7.19
C LEU A 144 2.15 -2.43 -8.45
N ILE A 145 3.07 -2.45 -9.45
CA ILE A 145 2.85 -3.21 -10.69
C ILE A 145 2.81 -4.71 -10.38
N GLY A 146 3.63 -5.19 -9.44
CA GLY A 146 3.58 -6.55 -8.95
C GLY A 146 2.23 -6.90 -8.28
N GLY A 147 1.60 -5.97 -7.59
CA GLY A 147 0.27 -6.11 -7.00
C GLY A 147 -0.85 -6.20 -8.04
N TYR A 148 -0.70 -5.56 -9.19
CA TYR A 148 -1.69 -5.63 -10.29
C TYR A 148 -1.82 -7.02 -10.93
N ARG A 149 -1.01 -7.98 -10.51
CA ARG A 149 -1.19 -9.41 -10.87
C ARG A 149 -2.37 -10.07 -10.17
N PHE A 150 -3.05 -9.39 -9.25
CA PHE A 150 -4.13 -9.92 -8.43
C PHE A 150 -5.42 -9.14 -8.68
N GLY A 151 -6.53 -9.88 -8.93
CA GLY A 151 -7.79 -9.31 -9.37
C GLY A 151 -8.42 -8.34 -8.37
N GLY A 152 -8.66 -8.75 -7.14
CA GLY A 152 -9.42 -7.95 -6.17
C GLY A 152 -8.96 -6.50 -6.02
N PRO A 153 -7.71 -6.24 -5.62
CA PRO A 153 -7.19 -4.86 -5.51
C PRO A 153 -7.17 -4.11 -6.85
N ALA A 154 -6.88 -4.79 -7.99
CA ALA A 154 -6.88 -4.16 -9.31
C ALA A 154 -8.29 -3.74 -9.74
N GLU A 155 -9.30 -4.61 -9.54
CA GLU A 155 -10.70 -4.30 -9.85
C GLU A 155 -11.20 -3.11 -9.03
N LEU A 156 -10.85 -3.00 -7.75
CA LEU A 156 -11.20 -1.86 -6.92
C LEU A 156 -10.62 -0.55 -7.47
N LEU A 157 -9.35 -0.58 -7.89
CA LEU A 157 -8.71 0.60 -8.48
C LEU A 157 -9.40 1.05 -9.77
N VAL A 158 -9.83 0.10 -10.61
CA VAL A 158 -10.62 0.39 -11.81
C VAL A 158 -12.00 0.92 -11.46
N ALA A 159 -12.72 0.27 -10.55
CA ALA A 159 -14.05 0.67 -10.09
C ALA A 159 -14.06 2.10 -9.49
N THR A 160 -12.95 2.52 -8.89
CA THR A 160 -12.75 3.89 -8.38
C THR A 160 -12.20 4.87 -9.41
N GLY A 161 -12.16 4.52 -10.70
CA GLY A 161 -11.79 5.41 -11.81
C GLY A 161 -10.30 5.43 -12.16
N GLY A 162 -9.56 4.37 -11.85
CA GLY A 162 -8.10 4.28 -12.05
C GLY A 162 -7.61 4.12 -13.49
N LEU A 163 -8.48 3.92 -14.49
CA LEU A 163 -8.09 3.58 -15.86
C LEU A 163 -7.61 4.77 -16.71
N SER A 164 -7.95 6.01 -16.38
CA SER A 164 -7.39 7.13 -17.12
C SER A 164 -5.92 7.33 -16.75
N GLY A 165 -5.02 7.46 -17.74
CA GLY A 165 -3.59 7.63 -17.48
C GLY A 165 -3.27 8.84 -16.58
N ALA A 166 -4.07 9.90 -16.65
CA ALA A 166 -3.95 11.07 -15.78
C ALA A 166 -4.33 10.73 -14.32
N THR A 167 -5.42 9.99 -14.10
CA THR A 167 -5.85 9.56 -12.76
C THR A 167 -4.87 8.57 -12.16
N ALA A 168 -4.36 7.60 -12.92
CA ALA A 168 -3.36 6.64 -12.45
C ALA A 168 -2.07 7.36 -11.98
N MET A 169 -1.59 8.35 -12.75
CA MET A 169 -0.40 9.12 -12.38
C MET A 169 -0.62 10.03 -11.19
N ARG A 170 -1.81 10.63 -11.06
CA ARG A 170 -2.18 11.42 -9.88
C ARG A 170 -2.19 10.54 -8.61
N ARG A 171 -2.83 9.37 -8.66
CA ARG A 171 -2.86 8.41 -7.53
C ARG A 171 -1.47 7.93 -7.14
N LEU A 172 -0.62 7.64 -8.14
CA LEU A 172 0.78 7.34 -7.87
C LEU A 172 1.45 8.50 -7.12
N GLY A 173 1.23 9.74 -7.57
CA GLY A 173 1.74 10.93 -6.92
C GLY A 173 1.23 11.11 -5.48
N GLU A 174 -0.06 10.89 -5.25
CA GLU A 174 -0.69 10.94 -3.91
C GLU A 174 -0.08 9.88 -2.97
N THR A 175 0.09 8.63 -3.45
CA THR A 175 0.73 7.55 -2.69
C THR A 175 2.20 7.86 -2.38
N GLU A 176 2.95 8.38 -3.35
CA GLU A 176 4.35 8.80 -3.12
C GLU A 176 4.41 9.98 -2.14
N THR A 177 3.49 10.93 -2.20
CA THR A 177 3.41 12.06 -1.26
C THR A 177 3.18 11.57 0.17
N TRP A 178 2.20 10.68 0.36
CA TRP A 178 1.95 10.06 1.65
C TRP A 178 3.17 9.26 2.17
N SER A 179 3.71 8.36 1.37
CA SER A 179 4.88 7.55 1.75
C SER A 179 6.12 8.41 2.06
N ASN A 180 6.30 9.52 1.35
CA ASN A 180 7.37 10.48 1.62
C ASN A 180 7.15 11.21 2.94
N ALA A 181 5.91 11.63 3.25
CA ALA A 181 5.56 12.29 4.51
C ALA A 181 5.76 11.35 5.71
N VAL A 182 5.38 10.06 5.58
CA VAL A 182 5.66 9.01 6.58
C VAL A 182 7.16 8.89 6.88
N ALA A 183 8.00 8.97 5.85
CA ALA A 183 9.45 8.81 6.00
C ALA A 183 10.21 10.12 6.33
N ARG A 184 9.55 11.27 6.48
CA ARG A 184 10.18 12.51 6.94
C ARG A 184 10.57 12.43 8.42
N PRO A 185 11.60 13.16 8.87
CA PRO A 185 11.89 13.30 10.31
C PRO A 185 10.65 13.80 11.06
N GLY A 186 10.27 13.11 12.13
CA GLY A 186 9.07 13.42 12.90
C GLY A 186 7.73 13.19 12.17
N GLY A 187 7.76 12.62 10.95
CA GLY A 187 6.57 12.49 10.10
C GLY A 187 5.40 11.73 10.72
N LEU A 188 5.67 10.79 11.62
CA LEU A 188 4.67 10.01 12.34
C LEU A 188 4.41 10.49 13.79
N ARG A 189 5.01 11.61 14.22
CA ARG A 189 4.58 12.30 15.44
C ARG A 189 3.16 12.84 15.25
N ARG A 190 2.42 13.05 16.34
CA ARG A 190 1.01 13.51 16.31
C ARG A 190 0.79 14.75 15.43
N ASP A 191 1.73 15.67 15.44
CA ASP A 191 1.75 16.90 14.65
C ASP A 191 2.40 16.73 13.26
N GLY A 192 2.92 15.54 12.96
CA GLY A 192 3.60 15.22 11.70
C GLY A 192 2.64 15.10 10.51
N GLU A 193 3.15 15.46 9.32
CA GLU A 193 2.37 15.36 8.08
C GLU A 193 2.04 13.90 7.72
N GLY A 194 2.98 12.97 7.97
CA GLY A 194 2.80 11.54 7.73
C GLY A 194 1.67 10.95 8.58
N PHE A 195 1.59 11.34 9.86
CA PHE A 195 0.48 10.97 10.74
C PHE A 195 -0.86 11.46 10.16
N ARG A 196 -0.97 12.76 9.86
CA ARG A 196 -2.21 13.35 9.33
C ARG A 196 -2.65 12.71 8.02
N LEU A 197 -1.72 12.51 7.10
CA LEU A 197 -2.05 11.87 5.83
C LEU A 197 -2.43 10.40 5.99
N THR A 198 -1.84 9.67 6.96
CA THR A 198 -2.19 8.26 7.23
C THR A 198 -3.62 8.16 7.76
N VAL A 199 -4.00 8.99 8.72
CA VAL A 199 -5.37 9.04 9.24
C VAL A 199 -6.37 9.48 8.16
N HIS A 200 -5.99 10.45 7.32
CA HIS A 200 -6.80 10.85 6.15
C HIS A 200 -7.03 9.68 5.18
N VAL A 201 -5.98 8.90 4.88
CA VAL A 201 -6.10 7.70 4.02
C VAL A 201 -7.01 6.65 4.67
N ARG A 202 -6.93 6.43 5.99
CA ARG A 202 -7.84 5.53 6.72
C ARG A 202 -9.31 5.90 6.51
N VAL A 203 -9.64 7.19 6.68
CA VAL A 203 -11.02 7.68 6.47
C VAL A 203 -11.42 7.59 4.99
N MET A 204 -10.50 7.85 4.06
CA MET A 204 -10.75 7.66 2.63
C MET A 204 -11.09 6.19 2.31
N HIS A 205 -10.41 5.22 2.91
CA HIS A 205 -10.72 3.80 2.77
C HIS A 205 -12.12 3.45 3.26
N ALA A 206 -12.51 4.01 4.42
CA ALA A 206 -13.85 3.83 4.97
C ALA A 206 -14.94 4.46 4.07
N LEU A 207 -14.68 5.63 3.47
CA LEU A 207 -15.57 6.28 2.50
C LEU A 207 -15.73 5.46 1.21
N VAL A 208 -14.66 4.81 0.75
CA VAL A 208 -14.73 3.90 -0.40
C VAL A 208 -15.63 2.71 -0.09
N ASN A 209 -15.48 2.07 1.07
CA ASN A 209 -16.35 0.98 1.50
C ASN A 209 -17.81 1.42 1.55
N ASP A 210 -18.09 2.50 2.26
CA ASP A 210 -19.45 3.02 2.42
C ASP A 210 -20.10 3.36 1.06
N ARG A 211 -19.34 3.98 0.14
CA ARG A 211 -19.83 4.27 -1.21
C ARG A 211 -20.25 3.02 -1.97
N PHE A 212 -19.44 1.96 -1.93
CA PHE A 212 -19.70 0.74 -2.69
C PHE A 212 -20.77 -0.14 -2.04
N GLU A 213 -20.92 -0.10 -0.73
CA GLU A 213 -22.04 -0.76 -0.02
C GLU A 213 -23.41 -0.19 -0.43
N HIS A 214 -23.47 1.12 -0.75
CA HIS A 214 -24.74 1.80 -1.06
C HIS A 214 -25.05 1.92 -2.56
N ASN A 215 -24.08 1.78 -3.46
CA ASN A 215 -24.29 2.01 -4.89
C ASN A 215 -24.51 0.74 -5.73
N GLY A 216 -24.41 -0.44 -5.13
CA GLY A 216 -24.61 -1.74 -5.80
C GLY A 216 -23.60 -2.06 -6.93
N ARG A 217 -22.52 -1.29 -7.07
CA ARG A 217 -21.54 -1.44 -8.15
C ARG A 217 -20.39 -2.38 -7.82
N TRP A 218 -20.39 -2.99 -6.64
CA TRP A 218 -19.36 -3.89 -6.18
C TRP A 218 -19.99 -5.23 -5.75
N ASP A 219 -19.57 -6.31 -6.38
CA ASP A 219 -20.01 -7.65 -5.99
C ASP A 219 -19.18 -8.14 -4.80
N VAL A 220 -19.77 -7.99 -3.61
CA VAL A 220 -19.15 -8.42 -2.34
C VAL A 220 -18.98 -9.95 -2.30
N HIS A 221 -19.89 -10.73 -2.92
CA HIS A 221 -19.78 -12.19 -2.96
C HIS A 221 -18.63 -12.65 -3.85
N GLU A 222 -18.31 -11.88 -4.90
CA GLU A 222 -17.18 -12.15 -5.78
C GLU A 222 -15.85 -11.71 -5.15
N TRP A 223 -15.80 -10.47 -4.63
CA TRP A 223 -14.53 -9.79 -4.29
C TRP A 223 -14.28 -9.61 -2.80
N GLY A 224 -15.24 -9.87 -1.91
CA GLY A 224 -15.23 -9.42 -0.52
C GLY A 224 -15.52 -7.93 -0.42
N LEU A 225 -15.31 -7.31 0.76
CA LEU A 225 -15.45 -5.86 0.91
C LEU A 225 -14.38 -5.13 0.08
N PRO A 226 -14.67 -3.94 -0.44
CA PRO A 226 -13.74 -3.18 -1.29
C PRO A 226 -12.38 -2.97 -0.63
N VAL A 227 -12.36 -2.40 0.56
CA VAL A 227 -11.15 -2.28 1.40
C VAL A 227 -11.36 -3.16 2.63
N ASN A 228 -10.88 -4.39 2.55
CA ASN A 228 -10.99 -5.38 3.60
C ASN A 228 -9.68 -5.58 4.35
N GLN A 229 -9.74 -6.20 5.53
CA GLN A 229 -8.57 -6.38 6.39
C GLN A 229 -7.47 -7.21 5.73
N SER A 230 -7.81 -8.24 4.95
CA SER A 230 -6.82 -9.09 4.29
C SER A 230 -6.02 -8.36 3.23
N ASP A 231 -6.69 -7.60 2.37
CA ASP A 231 -6.02 -6.81 1.32
C ASP A 231 -5.26 -5.62 1.93
N LEU A 232 -5.78 -5.03 3.02
CA LEU A 232 -5.12 -3.92 3.70
C LEU A 232 -3.80 -4.38 4.35
N ALA A 233 -3.82 -5.49 5.10
CA ALA A 233 -2.62 -6.08 5.71
C ALA A 233 -1.62 -6.58 4.64
N GLY A 234 -2.11 -7.21 3.57
CA GLY A 234 -1.28 -7.61 2.43
C GLY A 234 -0.62 -6.42 1.75
N THR A 235 -1.36 -5.31 1.58
CA THR A 235 -0.82 -4.06 1.02
C THR A 235 0.23 -3.44 1.93
N LEU A 236 0.03 -3.45 3.26
CA LEU A 236 1.04 -3.03 4.23
C LEU A 236 2.34 -3.82 4.05
N GLY A 237 2.25 -5.14 3.80
CA GLY A 237 3.37 -6.03 3.51
C GLY A 237 4.18 -5.64 2.27
N LEU A 238 3.58 -4.92 1.32
CA LEU A 238 4.28 -4.39 0.14
C LEU A 238 5.18 -3.18 0.47
N PHE A 239 4.88 -2.44 1.53
CA PHE A 239 5.65 -1.28 1.97
C PHE A 239 6.75 -1.64 2.98
N ASN A 240 6.65 -2.76 3.68
CA ASN A 240 7.59 -3.20 4.69
C ASN A 240 8.52 -4.32 4.19
N SER A 241 8.22 -5.59 4.42
CA SER A 241 9.10 -6.72 4.10
C SER A 241 9.39 -6.85 2.60
N THR A 242 8.43 -6.57 1.72
CA THR A 242 8.65 -6.61 0.27
C THR A 242 9.61 -5.51 -0.18
N LEU A 243 9.53 -4.30 0.40
CA LEU A 243 10.50 -3.23 0.15
C LEU A 243 11.91 -3.67 0.56
N LEU A 244 12.06 -4.28 1.73
CA LEU A 244 13.36 -4.75 2.23
C LEU A 244 13.94 -5.87 1.36
N LEU A 245 13.11 -6.84 0.94
CA LEU A 245 13.51 -7.90 0.01
C LEU A 245 13.96 -7.32 -1.34
N GLY A 246 13.20 -6.41 -1.91
CA GLY A 246 13.53 -5.76 -3.17
C GLY A 246 14.80 -4.89 -3.09
N ALA A 247 15.00 -4.18 -1.98
CA ALA A 247 16.20 -3.39 -1.75
C ALA A 247 17.45 -4.29 -1.68
N ARG A 248 17.39 -5.42 -0.95
CA ARG A 248 18.48 -6.41 -0.89
C ARG A 248 18.74 -7.04 -2.25
N ALA A 249 17.69 -7.40 -3.00
CA ALA A 249 17.83 -7.93 -4.36
C ALA A 249 18.51 -6.93 -5.31
N LEU A 250 18.42 -5.62 -5.03
CA LEU A 250 19.11 -4.56 -5.74
C LEU A 250 20.45 -4.15 -5.11
N GLY A 251 21.01 -4.94 -4.20
CA GLY A 251 22.36 -4.75 -3.65
C GLY A 251 22.47 -3.83 -2.44
N TRP A 252 21.37 -3.44 -1.80
CA TRP A 252 21.44 -2.72 -0.53
C TRP A 252 21.73 -3.65 0.64
N TRP A 253 22.73 -3.29 1.43
CA TRP A 253 22.96 -3.92 2.72
C TRP A 253 22.03 -3.30 3.76
N VAL A 254 21.08 -4.10 4.25
CA VAL A 254 20.16 -3.69 5.33
C VAL A 254 20.46 -4.56 6.54
N SER A 255 20.93 -3.95 7.63
CA SER A 255 21.22 -4.65 8.88
C SER A 255 19.92 -5.18 9.52
N ALA A 256 20.04 -6.19 10.40
CA ALA A 256 18.89 -6.69 11.16
C ALA A 256 18.23 -5.59 12.01
N ALA A 257 19.03 -4.67 12.57
CA ALA A 257 18.51 -3.55 13.35
C ALA A 257 17.77 -2.53 12.48
N ASP A 258 18.24 -2.26 11.25
CA ASP A 258 17.57 -1.37 10.29
C ASP A 258 16.28 -2.04 9.77
N ALA A 259 16.30 -3.34 9.52
CA ALA A 259 15.12 -4.08 9.11
C ALA A 259 14.02 -4.05 10.18
N ARG A 260 14.37 -4.32 11.45
CA ARG A 260 13.43 -4.19 12.58
C ARG A 260 12.85 -2.78 12.67
N ALA A 261 13.66 -1.75 12.50
CA ALA A 261 13.21 -0.37 12.54
C ALA A 261 12.20 -0.04 11.41
N VAL A 262 12.42 -0.55 10.20
CA VAL A 262 11.46 -0.42 9.09
C VAL A 262 10.17 -1.18 9.39
N MET A 263 10.26 -2.41 9.91
CA MET A 263 9.07 -3.18 10.32
C MET A 263 8.28 -2.44 11.39
N HIS A 264 8.95 -1.91 12.41
CA HIS A 264 8.33 -1.15 13.50
C HIS A 264 7.61 0.12 13.01
N LEU A 265 8.24 0.89 12.13
CA LEU A 265 7.61 2.05 11.48
C LEU A 265 6.32 1.66 10.76
N TRP A 266 6.37 0.62 9.92
CA TRP A 266 5.21 0.19 9.16
C TRP A 266 4.16 -0.52 10.01
N LYS A 267 4.54 -1.16 11.12
CA LYS A 267 3.60 -1.65 12.14
C LYS A 267 2.76 -0.51 12.70
N TYR A 268 3.41 0.61 13.08
CA TYR A 268 2.70 1.79 13.56
C TYR A 268 1.83 2.44 12.48
N VAL A 269 2.31 2.54 11.24
CA VAL A 269 1.49 2.99 10.11
C VAL A 269 0.27 2.10 9.89
N GLY A 270 0.43 0.78 10.00
CA GLY A 270 -0.67 -0.19 9.88
C GLY A 270 -1.75 0.03 10.96
N LEU A 271 -1.36 0.26 12.20
CA LEU A 271 -2.27 0.63 13.29
C LEU A 271 -3.06 1.91 12.95
N LEU A 272 -2.37 2.94 12.51
CA LEU A 272 -2.99 4.21 12.12
C LEU A 272 -3.93 4.06 10.91
N LEU A 273 -3.67 3.12 10.00
CA LEU A 273 -4.53 2.77 8.86
C LEU A 273 -5.73 1.91 9.23
N GLY A 274 -5.80 1.39 10.46
CA GLY A 274 -6.88 0.53 10.94
C GLY A 274 -6.73 -0.94 10.52
N VAL A 275 -5.49 -1.40 10.32
CA VAL A 275 -5.17 -2.84 10.22
C VAL A 275 -5.37 -3.48 11.59
N ASP A 276 -6.02 -4.65 11.63
CA ASP A 276 -6.20 -5.42 12.85
C ASP A 276 -4.86 -5.75 13.51
N GLU A 277 -4.76 -5.59 14.83
CA GLU A 277 -3.49 -5.68 15.58
C GLU A 277 -2.78 -7.02 15.42
N ASP A 278 -3.52 -8.13 15.35
CA ASP A 278 -2.96 -9.47 15.16
C ASP A 278 -2.34 -9.70 13.76
N TRP A 279 -2.47 -8.72 12.86
CA TRP A 279 -1.80 -8.69 11.55
C TRP A 279 -0.75 -7.60 11.44
N LEU A 280 -0.35 -7.01 12.56
CA LEU A 280 0.76 -6.07 12.68
C LEU A 280 2.02 -6.80 13.17
N PHE A 281 2.80 -7.30 12.24
CA PHE A 281 3.96 -8.14 12.51
C PHE A 281 5.20 -7.35 12.93
N ASP A 282 5.98 -7.90 13.86
CA ASP A 282 7.23 -7.31 14.34
C ASP A 282 8.43 -7.65 13.46
N THR A 283 8.38 -8.80 12.78
CA THR A 283 9.52 -9.30 12.01
C THR A 283 9.22 -9.46 10.52
N GLU A 284 10.26 -9.31 9.70
CA GLU A 284 10.16 -9.60 8.26
C GLU A 284 9.72 -11.04 7.99
N ARG A 285 10.12 -12.00 8.85
CA ARG A 285 9.79 -13.40 8.66
C ARG A 285 8.29 -13.63 8.80
N GLU A 286 7.69 -13.13 9.88
CA GLU A 286 6.24 -13.23 10.11
C GLU A 286 5.45 -12.57 8.96
N GLN A 287 5.85 -11.35 8.59
CA GLN A 287 5.22 -10.66 7.45
C GLN A 287 5.40 -11.43 6.14
N ASN A 288 6.54 -12.03 5.88
CA ASN A 288 6.77 -12.81 4.66
C ASN A 288 5.97 -14.12 4.67
N VAL A 289 5.80 -14.77 5.83
CA VAL A 289 4.88 -15.90 5.97
C VAL A 289 3.45 -15.47 5.62
N PHE A 290 2.98 -14.38 6.21
CA PHE A 290 1.66 -13.83 5.89
C PHE A 290 1.52 -13.47 4.40
N ASN A 291 2.47 -12.72 3.84
CA ASN A 291 2.46 -12.34 2.42
C ASN A 291 2.41 -13.56 1.49
N TYR A 292 3.10 -14.65 1.82
CA TYR A 292 3.03 -15.88 1.04
C TYR A 292 1.62 -16.47 1.06
N HIS A 293 0.96 -16.51 2.23
CA HIS A 293 -0.42 -17.01 2.34
C HIS A 293 -1.42 -16.08 1.65
N VAL A 294 -1.19 -14.76 1.70
CA VAL A 294 -1.97 -13.80 0.89
C VAL A 294 -1.85 -14.10 -0.61
N LEU A 295 -0.65 -14.46 -1.12
CA LEU A 295 -0.50 -14.86 -2.52
C LEU A 295 -1.32 -16.12 -2.88
N LEU A 296 -1.46 -17.07 -1.93
CA LEU A 296 -2.26 -18.28 -2.12
C LEU A 296 -3.77 -17.98 -2.08
N ALA A 297 -4.16 -17.00 -1.25
CA ALA A 297 -5.54 -16.61 -1.05
C ALA A 297 -6.10 -15.77 -2.21
N GLN A 298 -5.26 -15.16 -3.03
CA GLN A 298 -5.68 -14.25 -4.09
C GLN A 298 -6.22 -14.97 -5.33
N ASP A 299 -6.96 -14.17 -6.13
CA ASP A 299 -7.41 -14.55 -7.46
C ASP A 299 -6.26 -14.46 -8.50
N GLY A 300 -6.57 -14.90 -9.71
CA GLY A 300 -5.72 -14.71 -10.88
C GLY A 300 -5.62 -13.25 -11.35
N GLN A 301 -4.84 -13.07 -12.39
CA GLN A 301 -4.75 -11.80 -13.08
C GLN A 301 -6.07 -11.54 -13.83
N THR A 302 -6.54 -10.30 -13.78
CA THR A 302 -7.71 -9.81 -14.53
C THR A 302 -7.30 -8.75 -15.57
N PRO A 303 -8.14 -8.42 -16.55
CA PRO A 303 -7.89 -7.34 -17.49
C PRO A 303 -7.54 -6.01 -16.81
N ALA A 304 -8.18 -5.72 -15.66
CA ALA A 304 -7.92 -4.51 -14.85
C ALA A 304 -6.44 -4.33 -14.50
N GLY A 305 -5.74 -5.42 -14.13
CA GLY A 305 -4.32 -5.36 -13.79
C GLY A 305 -3.44 -4.99 -14.98
N ALA A 306 -3.71 -5.52 -16.15
CA ALA A 306 -2.98 -5.18 -17.37
C ALA A 306 -3.25 -3.73 -17.80
N ASP A 307 -4.50 -3.29 -17.75
CA ASP A 307 -4.91 -1.94 -18.15
C ASP A 307 -4.33 -0.85 -17.21
N LEU A 308 -4.33 -1.11 -15.89
CA LEU A 308 -3.66 -0.25 -14.90
C LEU A 308 -2.15 -0.18 -15.14
N THR A 309 -1.52 -1.32 -15.44
CA THR A 309 -0.10 -1.38 -15.77
C THR A 309 0.22 -0.54 -17.00
N GLU A 310 -0.57 -0.66 -18.07
CA GLU A 310 -0.42 0.12 -19.27
C GLU A 310 -0.57 1.62 -19.00
N ALA A 311 -1.57 2.01 -18.18
CA ALA A 311 -1.80 3.40 -17.78
C ALA A 311 -0.57 4.00 -17.06
N ILE A 312 0.03 3.24 -16.11
CA ILE A 312 1.26 3.65 -15.41
C ILE A 312 2.44 3.76 -16.38
N LEU A 313 2.66 2.78 -17.25
CA LEU A 313 3.77 2.79 -18.21
C LEU A 313 3.66 3.94 -19.21
N LYS A 314 2.45 4.23 -19.72
CA LYS A 314 2.17 5.39 -20.58
C LYS A 314 2.41 6.70 -19.84
N GLY A 315 1.96 6.81 -18.60
CA GLY A 315 2.17 8.00 -17.76
C GLY A 315 3.65 8.27 -17.48
N GLN A 316 4.42 7.24 -17.10
CA GLN A 316 5.87 7.34 -16.89
C GLN A 316 6.62 7.76 -18.16
N ARG A 317 6.21 7.27 -19.33
CA ARG A 317 6.76 7.68 -20.62
C ARG A 317 6.55 9.17 -20.88
N ARG A 318 5.32 9.66 -20.72
CA ARG A 318 4.99 11.09 -20.91
C ARG A 318 5.79 12.01 -19.99
N LEU A 319 5.95 11.64 -18.71
CA LEU A 319 6.78 12.39 -17.78
C LEU A 319 8.25 12.46 -18.20
N SER A 320 8.78 11.38 -18.77
CA SER A 320 10.16 11.32 -19.24
C SER A 320 10.35 12.14 -20.52
N GLU A 321 9.40 12.08 -21.45
CA GLU A 321 9.44 12.80 -22.73
C GLU A 321 9.29 14.32 -22.55
N ALA A 322 8.46 14.76 -21.62
CA ALA A 322 8.21 16.19 -21.39
C ALA A 322 9.43 16.98 -20.86
N ARG A 323 10.45 16.29 -20.32
CA ARG A 323 11.57 16.94 -19.60
C ARG A 323 12.96 16.50 -19.99
N SER A 324 13.11 15.58 -20.93
CA SER A 324 14.42 15.10 -21.35
C SER A 324 14.48 14.91 -22.86
N ASN A 325 15.70 14.89 -23.38
CA ASN A 325 15.87 14.51 -24.77
C ASN A 325 15.39 13.05 -24.95
N ARG A 326 15.02 12.69 -26.18
CA ARG A 326 14.48 11.37 -26.54
C ARG A 326 15.34 10.19 -26.05
N LEU A 327 16.66 10.35 -25.99
CA LEU A 327 17.60 9.32 -25.52
C LEU A 327 17.43 9.02 -24.04
N ARG A 328 17.27 10.04 -23.20
CA ARG A 328 17.05 9.84 -21.75
C ARG A 328 15.70 9.19 -21.47
N ALA A 329 14.66 9.55 -22.22
CA ALA A 329 13.35 8.92 -22.11
C ALA A 329 13.38 7.44 -22.53
N ALA A 330 14.08 7.13 -23.64
CA ALA A 330 14.29 5.75 -24.09
C ALA A 330 15.06 4.92 -23.06
N TYR A 331 16.14 5.47 -22.50
CA TYR A 331 16.91 4.83 -21.42
C TYR A 331 16.05 4.58 -20.18
N ALA A 332 15.28 5.56 -19.71
CA ALA A 332 14.42 5.42 -18.52
C ALA A 332 13.39 4.29 -18.71
N ARG A 333 12.77 4.23 -19.91
CA ARG A 333 11.83 3.15 -20.26
C ARG A 333 12.51 1.80 -20.32
N ALA A 334 13.64 1.68 -21.02
CA ALA A 334 14.39 0.44 -21.15
C ALA A 334 14.87 -0.06 -19.77
N ARG A 335 15.32 0.85 -18.90
CA ARG A 335 15.70 0.54 -17.51
C ARG A 335 14.50 0.00 -16.72
N LEU A 336 13.33 0.65 -16.80
CA LEU A 336 12.12 0.20 -16.13
C LEU A 336 11.72 -1.21 -16.55
N LEU A 337 11.67 -1.48 -17.85
CA LEU A 337 11.31 -2.79 -18.40
C LEU A 337 12.33 -3.88 -18.00
N GLY A 338 13.64 -3.56 -18.04
CA GLY A 338 14.67 -4.48 -17.61
C GLY A 338 14.61 -4.84 -16.13
N MET A 339 14.22 -3.90 -15.26
CA MET A 339 14.03 -4.16 -13.83
C MET A 339 12.74 -4.95 -13.57
N LEU A 340 11.64 -4.63 -14.23
CA LEU A 340 10.38 -5.39 -14.14
C LEU A 340 10.59 -6.87 -14.51
N ARG A 341 11.43 -7.13 -15.51
CA ARG A 341 11.80 -8.52 -15.89
C ARG A 341 12.45 -9.29 -14.74
N CYS A 342 13.30 -8.62 -13.97
CA CYS A 342 13.95 -9.23 -12.81
C CYS A 342 12.94 -9.49 -11.67
N PHE A 343 12.11 -8.49 -11.34
CA PHE A 343 11.20 -8.57 -10.20
C PHE A 343 10.01 -9.51 -10.41
N LEU A 344 9.42 -9.50 -11.62
CA LEU A 344 8.14 -10.18 -11.86
C LEU A 344 8.29 -11.50 -12.64
N GLY A 345 9.41 -11.69 -13.33
CA GLY A 345 9.60 -12.85 -14.19
C GLY A 345 8.81 -12.76 -15.51
N ARG A 346 9.09 -13.69 -16.43
CA ARG A 346 8.53 -13.68 -17.79
C ARG A 346 7.01 -13.84 -17.79
N GLN A 347 6.49 -14.84 -17.07
CA GLN A 347 5.06 -15.14 -17.02
C GLN A 347 4.23 -13.92 -16.58
N SER A 348 4.65 -13.24 -15.48
CA SER A 348 3.91 -12.06 -14.99
C SER A 348 3.97 -10.87 -15.94
N LEU A 349 5.06 -10.72 -16.71
CA LEU A 349 5.14 -9.68 -17.75
C LEU A 349 4.15 -9.97 -18.88
N GLU A 350 4.07 -11.22 -19.35
CA GLU A 350 3.12 -11.65 -20.38
C GLU A 350 1.66 -11.43 -19.91
N GLU A 351 1.34 -11.84 -18.68
CA GLU A 351 0.01 -11.62 -18.06
C GLU A 351 -0.36 -10.12 -17.98
N LEU A 352 0.59 -9.25 -17.66
CA LEU A 352 0.38 -7.80 -17.56
C LEU A 352 0.58 -7.06 -18.90
N ARG A 353 0.74 -7.78 -20.01
CA ARG A 353 0.99 -7.24 -21.36
C ARG A 353 2.21 -6.30 -21.41
N ILE A 354 3.24 -6.60 -20.62
CA ILE A 354 4.50 -5.86 -20.59
C ILE A 354 5.49 -6.50 -21.55
N PRO A 355 6.18 -5.73 -22.42
CA PRO A 355 7.23 -6.28 -23.29
C PRO A 355 8.34 -6.98 -22.51
N VAL A 356 8.66 -8.21 -22.87
CA VAL A 356 9.74 -8.98 -22.27
C VAL A 356 11.08 -8.47 -22.79
N THR A 357 11.94 -7.98 -21.90
CA THR A 357 13.27 -7.48 -22.22
C THR A 357 14.35 -8.17 -21.38
N LEU A 358 15.61 -8.01 -21.73
CA LEU A 358 16.71 -8.49 -20.90
C LEU A 358 16.81 -7.67 -19.61
N PRO A 359 17.17 -8.26 -18.47
CA PRO A 359 17.26 -7.56 -17.17
C PRO A 359 18.56 -6.76 -17.01
N TRP A 360 19.04 -6.13 -18.07
CA TRP A 360 20.34 -5.46 -18.16
C TRP A 360 20.52 -4.30 -17.15
N ALA A 361 19.41 -3.74 -16.69
CA ALA A 361 19.43 -2.59 -15.77
C ALA A 361 19.78 -2.98 -14.33
N VAL A 362 19.63 -4.25 -13.96
CA VAL A 362 19.85 -4.72 -12.59
C VAL A 362 21.32 -4.74 -12.19
N PRO A 363 22.26 -5.30 -12.98
CA PRO A 363 23.67 -5.32 -12.59
C PRO A 363 24.26 -3.94 -12.24
N PRO A 364 24.12 -2.87 -13.05
CA PRO A 364 24.66 -1.57 -12.72
C PRO A 364 23.99 -0.93 -11.48
N VAL A 365 22.69 -1.19 -11.27
CA VAL A 365 21.98 -0.72 -10.06
C VAL A 365 22.51 -1.45 -8.83
N LEU A 366 22.68 -2.77 -8.90
CA LEU A 366 23.22 -3.60 -7.83
C LEU A 366 24.63 -3.13 -7.42
N VAL A 367 25.54 -2.96 -8.38
CA VAL A 367 26.92 -2.49 -8.11
C VAL A 367 26.90 -1.11 -7.45
N ARG A 368 26.12 -0.17 -7.99
CA ARG A 368 26.00 1.18 -7.40
C ARG A 368 25.47 1.11 -5.95
N ASN A 369 24.44 0.33 -5.70
CA ASN A 369 23.81 0.25 -4.38
C ASN A 369 24.73 -0.47 -3.38
N LEU A 370 25.42 -1.53 -3.81
CA LEU A 370 26.41 -2.21 -2.98
C LEU A 370 27.56 -1.27 -2.60
N ALA A 371 28.11 -0.53 -3.57
CA ALA A 371 29.12 0.48 -3.32
C ALA A 371 28.63 1.57 -2.33
N ALA A 372 27.43 2.12 -2.55
CA ALA A 372 26.84 3.09 -1.65
C ALA A 372 26.68 2.54 -0.21
N SER A 373 26.18 1.32 -0.07
CA SER A 373 26.02 0.65 1.22
C SER A 373 27.36 0.42 1.94
N LEU A 374 28.37 -0.06 1.22
CA LEU A 374 29.66 -0.42 1.80
C LEU A 374 30.53 0.79 2.11
N LEU A 375 30.52 1.81 1.23
CA LEU A 375 31.38 3.00 1.36
C LEU A 375 30.76 4.09 2.24
N LEU A 376 29.45 4.33 2.08
CA LEU A 376 28.75 5.40 2.80
C LEU A 376 27.89 4.88 3.95
N GLY A 377 27.23 3.74 3.79
CA GLY A 377 26.28 3.23 4.79
C GLY A 377 26.90 2.80 6.13
N ARG A 378 28.23 2.64 6.21
CA ARG A 378 28.92 2.22 7.42
C ARG A 378 29.22 3.35 8.40
N THR A 379 29.30 4.59 7.94
CA THR A 379 29.60 5.76 8.78
C THR A 379 28.35 6.61 8.99
N GLU A 380 28.27 7.31 10.12
CA GLU A 380 27.14 8.22 10.40
C GLU A 380 27.06 9.34 9.35
N HIS A 381 28.19 9.97 9.05
CA HIS A 381 28.25 11.02 8.02
C HIS A 381 27.79 10.49 6.63
N GLY A 382 28.23 9.30 6.25
CA GLY A 382 27.82 8.69 4.98
C GLY A 382 26.32 8.36 4.95
N ARG A 383 25.75 7.87 6.06
CA ARG A 383 24.29 7.65 6.17
C ARG A 383 23.51 8.95 5.98
N GLN A 384 23.93 10.03 6.63
CA GLN A 384 23.31 11.36 6.47
C GLN A 384 23.41 11.89 5.03
N LEU A 385 24.53 11.67 4.34
CA LEU A 385 24.67 12.02 2.92
C LEU A 385 23.67 11.24 2.04
N LEU A 386 23.53 9.94 2.29
CA LEU A 386 22.55 9.09 1.58
C LEU A 386 21.10 9.53 1.85
N GLU A 387 20.77 9.89 3.09
CA GLU A 387 19.44 10.40 3.46
C GLU A 387 19.11 11.70 2.71
N ARG A 388 20.00 12.68 2.75
CA ARG A 388 19.86 13.96 2.02
C ARG A 388 19.75 13.75 0.51
N ALA A 389 20.49 12.79 -0.04
CA ALA A 389 20.41 12.44 -1.46
C ALA A 389 19.06 11.80 -1.81
N GLY A 390 18.57 10.92 -0.94
CA GLY A 390 17.27 10.28 -1.10
C GLY A 390 16.10 11.26 -0.96
N GLU A 391 16.16 12.20 -0.02
CA GLU A 391 15.16 13.28 0.13
C GLU A 391 15.10 14.15 -1.12
N ARG A 392 16.26 14.64 -1.59
CA ARG A 392 16.34 15.44 -2.84
C ARG A 392 15.79 14.70 -4.05
N PHE A 393 16.03 13.39 -4.13
CA PHE A 393 15.45 12.56 -5.19
C PHE A 393 13.91 12.53 -5.10
N ARG A 394 13.35 12.30 -3.91
CA ARG A 394 11.91 12.22 -3.69
C ARG A 394 11.20 13.55 -3.93
N ASP A 395 11.78 14.66 -3.46
CA ASP A 395 11.23 16.00 -3.69
C ASP A 395 11.17 16.33 -5.19
N ARG A 396 12.26 16.02 -5.93
CA ARG A 396 12.28 16.19 -7.40
C ARG A 396 11.25 15.31 -8.09
N ARG A 397 11.08 14.06 -7.62
CA ARG A 397 10.12 13.14 -8.20
C ARG A 397 8.69 13.56 -7.90
N GLY A 398 8.40 14.00 -6.68
CA GLY A 398 7.11 14.58 -6.31
C GLY A 398 6.76 15.79 -7.20
N ALA A 399 7.68 16.75 -7.36
CA ALA A 399 7.49 17.88 -8.26
C ALA A 399 7.21 17.45 -9.73
N LEU A 400 7.83 16.33 -10.17
CA LEU A 400 7.57 15.76 -11.49
C LEU A 400 6.14 15.22 -11.63
N LEU A 401 5.67 14.46 -10.65
CA LEU A 401 4.36 13.81 -10.68
C LEU A 401 3.21 14.82 -10.67
N PHE A 402 3.43 15.97 -10.02
CA PHE A 402 2.44 17.07 -9.94
C PHE A 402 2.70 18.22 -10.92
N ALA A 403 3.48 17.99 -11.98
CA ALA A 403 3.80 18.98 -13.01
C ALA A 403 4.31 20.34 -12.47
N GLY A 404 5.07 20.29 -11.37
CA GLY A 404 5.61 21.46 -10.68
C GLY A 404 4.67 22.08 -9.63
N ALA A 405 3.42 21.65 -9.52
CA ALA A 405 2.54 22.03 -8.42
C ALA A 405 3.01 21.37 -7.08
N ARG A 406 2.56 21.91 -5.97
CA ARG A 406 2.85 21.33 -4.65
C ARG A 406 2.24 19.94 -4.56
N PRO A 407 3.02 18.88 -4.23
CA PRO A 407 2.49 17.56 -3.99
C PRO A 407 1.43 17.59 -2.88
N ARG A 408 0.30 16.94 -3.13
CA ARG A 408 -0.81 16.86 -2.16
C ARG A 408 -1.60 15.57 -2.36
N VAL A 409 -2.20 15.08 -1.28
CA VAL A 409 -3.24 14.05 -1.32
C VAL A 409 -4.58 14.75 -1.57
N GLY A 410 -5.43 14.15 -2.40
CA GLY A 410 -6.74 14.72 -2.73
C GLY A 410 -7.66 14.83 -1.51
N PRO A 411 -8.68 15.70 -1.55
CA PRO A 411 -9.68 15.81 -0.48
C PRO A 411 -10.49 14.52 -0.36
N LEU A 412 -11.11 14.30 0.81
CA LEU A 412 -12.01 13.18 1.03
C LEU A 412 -13.26 13.33 0.13
N PRO A 413 -13.67 12.31 -0.63
CA PRO A 413 -14.86 12.35 -1.48
C PRO A 413 -16.12 12.09 -0.63
N LEU A 414 -16.73 13.13 -0.11
CA LEU A 414 -18.05 13.07 0.58
C LEU A 414 -19.21 13.06 -0.40
#